data_fb43ed032c5dd5fd73d4d60d9ef04325
#
_entry.id   fb43ed032c5dd5fd73d4d60d9ef04325
#
_cell.length_a   1.000
_cell.length_b   1.000
_cell.length_c   1.000
_cell.angle_alpha   90.00
_cell.angle_beta   90.00
_cell.angle_gamma   90.00
#
_symmetry.space_group_name_H-M   'P 1'
#
loop_
_entity.id
_entity.type
_entity.pdbx_description
1 polymer ?
#
loop_
_entity_poly.entity_id
_entity_poly.type
_entity_poly.pdbx_seq_one_letter_code
_entity_poly.pdbx_strand_id
1 'polypeptide(L)' 'MIYLDNAATTMHKPQAVIDAVTQAMCSLGNAGRGATSGALDAARTIHGCRAKLARLLGCPRADHVCFTPNSTAAL' A
#
# COMPACT_ATOMS: atom_id res chain seq x y z
N MET A 1 6.58 -20.20 17.99
CA MET A 1 5.14 -20.38 17.81
C MET A 1 4.82 -20.67 16.34
N ILE A 2 3.93 -21.60 16.11
CA ILE A 2 3.45 -21.87 14.74
C ILE A 2 2.13 -21.13 14.55
N TYR A 3 2.08 -20.30 13.52
CA TYR A 3 0.88 -19.51 13.20
C TYR A 3 0.30 -20.01 11.88
N LEU A 4 -0.92 -20.51 11.91
CA LEU A 4 -1.57 -21.12 10.74
C LEU A 4 -2.80 -20.32 10.26
N ASP A 5 -2.97 -19.10 10.70
CA ASP A 5 -4.16 -18.27 10.40
C ASP A 5 -3.80 -16.99 9.63
N ASN A 6 -2.75 -17.04 8.81
CA ASN A 6 -2.33 -15.90 8.00
C ASN A 6 -3.37 -15.49 6.95
N ALA A 7 -4.26 -16.39 6.57
CA ALA A 7 -5.33 -16.06 5.64
C ALA A 7 -6.31 -15.03 6.24
N ALA A 8 -6.55 -15.10 7.55
CA ALA A 8 -7.37 -14.12 8.25
C ALA A 8 -6.57 -12.83 8.50
N THR A 9 -5.37 -12.97 9.04
CA THR A 9 -4.47 -11.85 9.25
C THR A 9 -3.02 -12.32 9.30
N THR A 10 -2.13 -11.59 8.67
CA THR A 10 -0.71 -11.91 8.67
C THR A 10 -0.09 -11.48 9.99
N MET A 11 0.46 -12.44 10.76
CA MET A 11 1.12 -12.14 12.03
C MET A 11 2.56 -11.68 11.81
N HIS A 12 3.33 -12.48 11.07
CA HIS A 12 4.74 -12.19 10.82
C HIS A 12 4.90 -11.46 9.49
N LYS A 13 5.11 -10.15 9.57
CA LYS A 13 5.27 -9.33 8.37
C LYS A 13 6.75 -9.26 7.99
N PRO A 14 7.07 -9.25 6.68
CA PRO A 14 8.45 -9.02 6.25
C PRO A 14 9.00 -7.72 6.83
N GLN A 15 10.29 -7.70 7.16
CA GLN A 15 10.91 -6.50 7.74
C GLN A 15 10.80 -5.30 6.80
N ALA A 16 10.87 -5.51 5.49
CA ALA A 16 10.72 -4.45 4.51
C ALA A 16 9.36 -3.74 4.63
N VAL A 17 8.30 -4.47 4.95
CA VAL A 17 6.95 -3.90 5.14
C VAL A 17 6.92 -3.03 6.40
N ILE A 18 7.48 -3.54 7.50
CA ILE A 18 7.53 -2.80 8.77
C ILE A 18 8.32 -1.50 8.60
N ASP A 19 9.46 -1.58 7.95
CA ASP A 19 10.32 -0.40 7.71
C ASP A 19 9.63 0.63 6.82
N ALA A 20 8.95 0.18 5.76
CA ALA A 20 8.24 1.07 4.85
C ALA A 20 7.09 1.80 5.55
N VAL A 21 6.32 1.09 6.39
CA VAL A 21 5.22 1.69 7.15
C VAL A 21 5.76 2.71 8.16
N THR A 22 6.83 2.36 8.88
CA THR A 22 7.45 3.25 9.85
C THR A 22 7.94 4.53 9.18
N GLN A 23 8.63 4.41 8.07
CA GLN A 23 9.13 5.55 7.31
C GLN A 23 7.99 6.42 6.79
N ALA A 24 6.93 5.80 6.28
CA ALA A 24 5.76 6.51 5.80
C ALA A 24 5.08 7.32 6.91
N MET A 25 4.94 6.74 8.10
CA MET A 25 4.35 7.43 9.25
C MET A 25 5.14 8.67 9.66
N CYS A 26 6.45 8.66 9.44
CA CYS A 26 7.34 9.78 9.81
C CYS A 26 7.41 10.89 8.76
N SER A 27 7.14 10.59 7.49
CA SER A 27 7.48 11.51 6.40
C SER A 27 6.36 11.83 5.42
N LEU A 28 5.33 11.02 5.31
CA LEU A 28 4.30 11.21 4.29
C LEU A 28 3.13 12.06 4.80
N GLY A 29 2.64 12.93 3.92
CA GLY A 29 1.45 13.73 4.16
C GLY A 29 0.22 13.15 3.47
N ASN A 30 -0.82 13.96 3.32
CA ASN A 30 -2.05 13.56 2.64
C ASN A 30 -1.85 13.60 1.12
N ALA A 31 -1.96 12.46 0.47
CA ALA A 31 -1.75 12.33 -0.98
C ALA A 31 -2.80 13.06 -1.82
N GLY A 32 -4.01 13.23 -1.29
CA GLY A 32 -5.12 13.83 -2.03
C GLY A 32 -5.21 15.34 -1.90
N ARG A 33 -4.47 15.95 -0.98
CA ARG A 33 -4.60 17.39 -0.68
C ARG A 33 -3.24 18.00 -0.34
N GLY A 34 -3.04 19.22 -0.82
CA GLY A 34 -1.84 19.97 -0.54
C GLY A 34 -0.74 19.74 -1.57
N ALA A 35 0.21 20.67 -1.60
CA ALA A 35 1.34 20.67 -2.52
C ALA A 35 2.68 20.59 -1.78
N THR A 36 2.67 20.17 -0.51
CA THR A 36 3.90 19.98 0.25
C THR A 36 4.67 18.77 -0.28
N SER A 37 5.97 18.72 -0.03
CA SER A 37 6.78 17.56 -0.45
C SER A 37 6.28 16.26 0.14
N GLY A 38 5.79 16.27 1.40
CA GLY A 38 5.22 15.10 2.04
C GLY A 38 3.97 14.60 1.34
N ALA A 39 3.08 15.50 0.90
CA ALA A 39 1.88 15.14 0.16
C ALA A 39 2.22 14.60 -1.23
N LEU A 40 3.17 15.19 -1.93
CA LEU A 40 3.62 14.72 -3.24
C LEU A 40 4.29 13.35 -3.14
N ASP A 41 5.09 13.12 -2.11
CA ASP A 41 5.73 11.82 -1.88
C ASP A 41 4.69 10.74 -1.57
N ALA A 42 3.63 11.07 -0.82
CA ALA A 42 2.53 10.15 -0.57
C ALA A 42 1.82 9.77 -1.86
N ALA A 43 1.53 10.74 -2.72
CA ALA A 43 0.90 10.49 -4.02
C ALA A 43 1.77 9.61 -4.90
N ARG A 44 3.08 9.85 -4.95
CA ARG A 44 4.03 9.02 -5.71
C ARG A 44 4.09 7.61 -5.18
N THR A 45 4.07 7.43 -3.85
CA THR A 45 4.10 6.11 -3.21
C THR A 45 2.86 5.31 -3.58
N ILE A 46 1.68 5.90 -3.51
CA ILE A 46 0.42 5.24 -3.86
C ILE A 46 0.41 4.87 -5.35
N HIS A 47 0.79 5.80 -6.23
CA HIS A 47 0.84 5.55 -7.66
C HIS A 47 1.83 4.43 -8.01
N GLY A 48 3.01 4.45 -7.40
CA GLY A 48 4.02 3.41 -7.59
C GLY A 48 3.52 2.03 -7.15
N CYS A 49 2.79 1.97 -6.04
CA CYS A 49 2.19 0.73 -5.56
C CYS A 49 1.14 0.20 -6.54
N ARG A 50 0.27 1.07 -7.07
CA ARG A 50 -0.71 0.68 -8.10
C ARG A 50 -0.04 0.11 -9.33
N ALA A 51 1.02 0.76 -9.79
CA ALA A 51 1.75 0.30 -10.98
C ALA A 51 2.36 -1.09 -10.76
N LYS A 52 2.94 -1.33 -9.59
CA LYS A 52 3.52 -2.63 -9.23
C LYS A 52 2.47 -3.72 -9.13
N LEU A 53 1.33 -3.43 -8.51
CA LEU A 53 0.22 -4.39 -8.39
C LEU A 53 -0.40 -4.69 -9.76
N ALA A 54 -0.58 -3.67 -10.60
CA ALA A 54 -1.09 -3.87 -11.95
C ALA A 54 -0.18 -4.81 -12.73
N ARG A 55 1.14 -4.62 -12.62
CA ARG A 55 2.12 -5.50 -13.28
C ARG A 55 2.04 -6.91 -12.74
N LEU A 56 1.95 -7.08 -11.43
CA LEU A 56 1.84 -8.39 -10.78
C LEU A 56 0.61 -9.16 -11.24
N LEU A 57 -0.52 -8.45 -11.41
CA LEU A 57 -1.79 -9.04 -11.81
C LEU A 57 -1.99 -9.13 -13.32
N GLY A 58 -1.02 -8.67 -14.10
CA GLY A 58 -1.12 -8.67 -15.56
C GLY A 58 -2.07 -7.62 -16.13
N CYS A 59 -2.43 -6.61 -15.35
CA CYS A 59 -3.29 -5.53 -15.78
C CYS A 59 -2.45 -4.47 -16.51
N PRO A 60 -2.81 -4.04 -17.73
CA PRO A 60 -2.01 -3.05 -18.47
C PRO A 60 -2.16 -1.62 -17.97
N ARG A 61 -3.13 -1.35 -17.11
CA ARG A 61 -3.45 0.00 -16.64
C ARG A 61 -3.44 0.08 -15.13
N ALA A 62 -2.57 0.93 -14.58
CA ALA A 62 -2.47 1.16 -13.14
C ALA A 62 -3.74 1.80 -12.56
N ASP A 63 -4.46 2.61 -13.35
CA ASP A 63 -5.69 3.27 -12.91
C ASP A 63 -6.87 2.31 -12.74
N HIS A 64 -6.73 1.04 -13.13
CA HIS A 64 -7.70 -0.01 -12.86
C HIS A 64 -7.52 -0.66 -11.48
N VAL A 65 -6.47 -0.29 -10.75
CA VAL A 65 -6.21 -0.79 -9.40
C VAL A 65 -6.79 0.19 -8.39
N CYS A 66 -7.70 -0.28 -7.56
CA CYS A 66 -8.32 0.53 -6.51
C CYS A 66 -7.99 -0.07 -5.14
N PHE A 67 -7.63 0.78 -4.19
CA PHE A 67 -7.35 0.36 -2.81
C PHE A 67 -8.61 0.45 -1.98
N THR A 68 -8.81 -0.54 -1.12
CA THR A 68 -9.92 -0.58 -0.17
C THR A 68 -9.38 -0.90 1.23
N PRO A 69 -10.15 -0.61 2.30
CA PRO A 69 -9.67 -0.88 3.66
C PRO A 69 -9.52 -2.37 3.97
N ASN A 70 -10.29 -3.24 3.33
CA ASN A 70 -10.29 -4.68 3.59
C ASN A 70 -10.94 -5.46 2.45
N SER A 71 -10.87 -6.79 2.54
CA SER A 71 -11.44 -7.67 1.52
C SER A 71 -12.97 -7.56 1.41
N THR A 72 -13.65 -7.32 2.51
CA THR A 72 -15.11 -7.18 2.51
C THR A 72 -15.51 -5.97 1.65
N ALA A 73 -14.83 -4.85 1.78
CA ALA A 73 -15.09 -3.66 0.97
C ALA A 73 -14.69 -3.87 -0.49
N ALA A 74 -13.68 -4.72 -0.75
CA ALA A 74 -13.20 -5.01 -2.11
C ALA A 74 -14.15 -5.88 -2.92
N LEU A 75 -14.93 -6.71 -2.23
CA LEU A 75 -15.93 -7.56 -2.87
C LEU A 75 -17.20 -6.77 -3.15
#